data_613a886cf377208d3ae29b9b02bed973
#
_entry.id   613a886cf377208d3ae29b9b02bed973
#
_cell.length_a   1.000
_cell.length_b   1.000
_cell.length_c   1.000
_cell.angle_alpha   90.00
_cell.angle_beta   90.00
_cell.angle_gamma   90.00
#
_symmetry.space_group_name_H-M   'P 1'
#
loop_
_entity.id
_entity.type
_entity.pdbx_description
1 polymer ?
#
loop_
_entity_poly.entity_id
_entity_poly.type
_entity_poly.pdbx_seq_one_letter_code
_entity_poly.pdbx_strand_id
1 'polypeptide(L)'
;MDDSLQSQDQVRASTLDMAVRFGPKLFVALLILTAGYLVGRWAGRLVDHLLQRFNLDAAVRLLLVRVARLLVLGLFAILALQNLGIELLPLIAGLGVAGAGVALAMQGILGNLAAGLTIIFTRPFQVGDYISIVGEEGEILDISLFSTVLGHPDRSRVVIPNR
;
A
#
# COMPACT_ATOMS: atom_id res chain seq x y z
N MET A 1 14.93 -42.08 43.24
CA MET A 1 14.90 -40.69 43.83
C MET A 1 15.83 -39.74 43.08
N ASP A 2 16.91 -40.24 42.50
CA ASP A 2 17.87 -39.41 41.70
C ASP A 2 17.35 -39.01 40.32
N ASP A 3 16.56 -39.84 39.66
CA ASP A 3 16.01 -39.52 38.30
C ASP A 3 15.05 -38.33 38.31
N SER A 4 14.32 -38.10 39.39
CA SER A 4 13.41 -36.94 39.50
C SER A 4 14.16 -35.64 39.75
N LEU A 5 15.30 -35.66 40.40
CA LEU A 5 16.14 -34.49 40.62
C LEU A 5 16.89 -34.12 39.36
N GLN A 6 17.43 -35.08 38.62
CA GLN A 6 18.12 -34.85 37.34
C GLN A 6 17.16 -34.30 36.28
N SER A 7 15.90 -34.79 36.23
CA SER A 7 14.90 -34.28 35.32
C SER A 7 14.50 -32.83 35.63
N GLN A 8 14.42 -32.46 36.90
CA GLN A 8 14.13 -31.06 37.32
C GLN A 8 15.27 -30.11 37.00
N ASP A 9 16.52 -30.52 37.16
CA ASP A 9 17.71 -29.71 36.85
C ASP A 9 17.87 -29.52 35.32
N GLN A 10 17.56 -30.56 34.53
CA GLN A 10 17.52 -30.43 33.08
C GLN A 10 16.41 -29.47 32.57
N VAL A 11 15.23 -29.54 33.15
CA VAL A 11 14.13 -28.64 32.81
C VAL A 11 14.46 -27.20 33.19
N ARG A 12 15.07 -26.97 34.36
CA ARG A 12 15.51 -25.66 34.82
C ARG A 12 16.62 -25.10 33.92
N ALA A 13 17.62 -25.91 33.57
CA ALA A 13 18.69 -25.50 32.67
C ALA A 13 18.15 -25.14 31.27
N SER A 14 17.24 -25.93 30.74
CA SER A 14 16.59 -25.66 29.44
C SER A 14 15.75 -24.38 29.44
N THR A 15 14.99 -24.14 30.53
CA THR A 15 14.18 -22.93 30.67
C THR A 15 15.03 -21.68 30.84
N LEU A 16 16.12 -21.75 31.59
CA LEU A 16 17.08 -20.65 31.73
C LEU A 16 17.80 -20.35 30.40
N ASP A 17 18.25 -21.37 29.67
CA ASP A 17 18.90 -21.19 28.37
C ASP A 17 17.91 -20.57 27.33
N MET A 18 16.65 -21.02 27.31
CA MET A 18 15.60 -20.37 26.52
C MET A 18 15.40 -18.90 26.93
N ALA A 19 15.28 -18.61 28.21
CA ALA A 19 15.06 -17.24 28.67
C ALA A 19 16.24 -16.31 28.32
N VAL A 20 17.47 -16.78 28.44
CA VAL A 20 18.68 -16.01 28.10
C VAL A 20 18.80 -15.80 26.59
N ARG A 21 18.44 -16.77 25.78
CA ARG A 21 18.55 -16.68 24.30
C ARG A 21 17.40 -15.89 23.67
N PHE A 22 16.16 -16.13 24.13
CA PHE A 22 14.97 -15.51 23.55
C PHE A 22 14.56 -14.20 24.23
N GLY A 23 14.89 -14.01 25.52
CA GLY A 23 14.55 -12.80 26.26
C GLY A 23 15.01 -11.51 25.59
N PRO A 24 16.30 -11.36 25.24
CA PRO A 24 16.80 -10.18 24.55
C PRO A 24 16.16 -9.98 23.18
N LYS A 25 15.91 -11.05 22.42
CA LYS A 25 15.27 -10.97 21.10
C LYS A 25 13.83 -10.50 21.18
N LEU A 26 13.07 -11.01 22.17
CA LEU A 26 11.69 -10.57 22.42
C LEU A 26 11.65 -9.09 22.83
N PHE A 27 12.57 -8.67 23.68
CA PHE A 27 12.67 -7.26 24.08
C PHE A 27 12.95 -6.35 22.89
N VAL A 28 13.93 -6.71 22.05
CA VAL A 28 14.25 -5.95 20.82
C VAL A 28 13.08 -5.98 19.83
N ALA A 29 12.41 -7.11 19.64
CA ALA A 29 11.22 -7.20 18.78
C ALA A 29 10.09 -6.28 19.27
N LEU A 30 9.88 -6.20 20.59
CA LEU A 30 8.90 -5.30 21.18
C LEU A 30 9.27 -3.82 20.97
N LEU A 31 10.55 -3.47 21.09
CA LEU A 31 11.05 -2.13 20.77
C LEU A 31 10.84 -1.78 19.30
N ILE A 32 11.12 -2.72 18.37
CA ILE A 32 10.88 -2.55 16.94
C ILE A 32 9.39 -2.30 16.66
N LEU A 33 8.50 -3.11 17.23
CA LEU A 33 7.05 -2.93 17.05
C LEU A 33 6.54 -1.62 17.65
N THR A 34 7.06 -1.22 18.80
CA THR A 34 6.73 0.07 19.42
C THR A 34 7.19 1.23 18.55
N ALA A 35 8.43 1.16 18.04
CA ALA A 35 8.94 2.14 17.07
C ALA A 35 8.07 2.18 15.80
N GLY A 36 7.69 1.01 15.27
CA GLY A 36 6.79 0.89 14.12
C GLY A 36 5.43 1.54 14.36
N TYR A 37 4.85 1.37 15.54
CA TYR A 37 3.60 2.03 15.92
C TYR A 37 3.75 3.56 15.95
N LEU A 38 4.82 4.08 16.55
CA LEU A 38 5.10 5.51 16.64
C LEU A 38 5.36 6.13 15.26
N VAL A 39 6.21 5.48 14.45
CA VAL A 39 6.51 5.90 13.07
C VAL A 39 5.25 5.82 12.20
N GLY A 40 4.47 4.76 12.30
CA GLY A 40 3.20 4.60 11.58
C GLY A 40 2.18 5.68 11.94
N ARG A 41 2.12 6.05 13.23
CA ARG A 41 1.27 7.16 13.68
C ARG A 41 1.77 8.51 13.14
N TRP A 42 3.07 8.72 13.09
CA TRP A 42 3.68 9.92 12.53
C TRP A 42 3.47 10.00 11.02
N ALA A 43 3.74 8.92 10.28
CA ALA A 43 3.49 8.81 8.85
C ALA A 43 2.02 9.06 8.50
N GLY A 44 1.09 8.47 9.27
CA GLY A 44 -0.34 8.71 9.08
C GLY A 44 -0.73 10.16 9.29
N ARG A 45 -0.13 10.89 10.26
CA ARG A 45 -0.35 12.33 10.45
C ARG A 45 0.24 13.16 9.31
N LEU A 46 1.41 12.77 8.81
CA LEU A 46 2.03 13.44 7.67
C LEU A 46 1.16 13.32 6.41
N VAL A 47 0.71 12.10 6.11
CA VAL A 47 -0.22 11.85 4.98
C VAL A 47 -1.52 12.65 5.15
N ASP A 48 -2.11 12.64 6.33
CA ASP A 48 -3.33 13.41 6.61
C ASP A 48 -3.10 14.91 6.37
N HIS A 49 -2.01 15.47 6.86
CA HIS A 49 -1.66 16.87 6.67
C HIS A 49 -1.42 17.24 5.20
N LEU A 50 -0.74 16.39 4.45
CA LEU A 50 -0.52 16.60 3.01
C LEU A 50 -1.83 16.55 2.23
N LEU A 51 -2.70 15.60 2.54
CA LEU A 51 -3.98 15.41 1.87
C LEU A 51 -5.02 16.48 2.21
N GLN A 52 -4.89 17.20 3.33
CA GLN A 52 -5.76 18.34 3.67
C GLN A 52 -5.69 19.47 2.65
N ARG A 53 -4.60 19.57 1.88
CA ARG A 53 -4.45 20.58 0.81
C ARG A 53 -5.25 20.26 -0.46
N PHE A 54 -5.65 19.00 -0.59
CA PHE A 54 -6.38 18.51 -1.76
C PHE A 54 -7.84 18.25 -1.36
N ASN A 55 -8.74 19.08 -1.38
CA ASN A 55 -10.18 18.95 -1.05
C ASN A 55 -10.79 17.54 -1.25
N LEU A 56 -10.10 16.51 -0.74
CA LEU A 56 -10.50 15.10 -0.86
C LEU A 56 -11.59 14.77 0.15
N ASP A 57 -12.49 13.88 -0.26
CA ASP A 57 -13.51 13.33 0.63
C ASP A 57 -12.87 12.74 1.89
N ALA A 58 -13.52 12.99 3.04
CA ALA A 58 -13.03 12.52 4.34
C ALA A 58 -12.83 11.00 4.38
N ALA A 59 -13.67 10.23 3.66
CA ALA A 59 -13.57 8.78 3.56
C ALA A 59 -12.28 8.34 2.82
N VAL A 60 -11.96 8.99 1.69
CA VAL A 60 -10.75 8.72 0.90
C VAL A 60 -9.50 9.05 1.70
N ARG A 61 -9.49 10.21 2.37
CA ARG A 61 -8.38 10.63 3.23
C ARG A 61 -8.13 9.63 4.35
N LEU A 62 -9.21 9.20 5.04
CA LEU A 62 -9.10 8.21 6.12
C LEU A 62 -8.56 6.87 5.62
N LEU A 63 -9.00 6.42 4.45
CA LEU A 63 -8.51 5.20 3.81
C LEU A 63 -6.99 5.27 3.55
N LEU A 64 -6.53 6.35 2.91
CA LEU A 64 -5.12 6.55 2.59
C LEU A 64 -4.23 6.61 3.85
N VAL A 65 -4.70 7.29 4.89
CA VAL A 65 -4.01 7.32 6.20
C VAL A 65 -3.93 5.94 6.84
N ARG A 66 -5.01 5.14 6.77
CA ARG A 66 -5.01 3.76 7.29
C ARG A 66 -4.05 2.87 6.51
N VAL A 67 -4.08 2.94 5.18
CA VAL A 67 -3.18 2.17 4.31
C VAL A 67 -1.72 2.52 4.62
N ALA A 68 -1.37 3.81 4.71
CA ALA A 68 -0.01 4.24 5.05
C ALA A 68 0.45 3.69 6.41
N ARG A 69 -0.41 3.73 7.44
CA ARG A 69 -0.11 3.16 8.76
C ARG A 69 0.10 1.65 8.71
N LEU A 70 -0.76 0.94 7.97
CA LEU A 70 -0.66 -0.52 7.83
C LEU A 70 0.63 -0.92 7.11
N LEU A 71 1.04 -0.20 6.06
CA LEU A 71 2.29 -0.45 5.34
C LEU A 71 3.51 -0.27 6.26
N VAL A 72 3.55 0.83 7.02
CA VAL A 72 4.64 1.06 7.98
C VAL A 72 4.64 -0.01 9.07
N LEU A 73 3.50 -0.31 9.67
CA LEU A 73 3.39 -1.38 10.70
C LEU A 73 3.81 -2.74 10.15
N GLY A 74 3.41 -3.08 8.93
CA GLY A 74 3.79 -4.32 8.25
C GLY A 74 5.31 -4.42 8.05
N LEU A 75 5.96 -3.32 7.62
CA LEU A 75 7.41 -3.27 7.48
C LEU A 75 8.12 -3.54 8.82
N PHE A 76 7.70 -2.86 9.90
CA PHE A 76 8.28 -3.06 11.22
C PHE A 76 7.96 -4.44 11.81
N ALA A 77 6.80 -5.02 11.48
CA ALA A 77 6.46 -6.40 11.84
C ALA A 77 7.42 -7.40 11.18
N ILE A 78 7.74 -7.21 9.89
CA ILE A 78 8.74 -8.03 9.19
C ILE A 78 10.10 -7.91 9.87
N LEU A 79 10.56 -6.71 10.23
CA LEU A 79 11.82 -6.50 10.96
C LEU A 79 11.82 -7.17 12.33
N ALA A 80 10.69 -7.13 13.06
CA ALA A 80 10.56 -7.80 14.34
C ALA A 80 10.63 -9.33 14.20
N LEU A 81 9.97 -9.90 13.19
CA LEU A 81 10.02 -11.33 12.87
C LEU A 81 11.45 -11.78 12.51
N GLN A 82 12.17 -10.96 11.73
CA GLN A 82 13.58 -11.21 11.40
C GLN A 82 14.46 -11.25 12.65
N ASN A 83 14.25 -10.33 13.58
CA ASN A 83 15.00 -10.29 14.85
C ASN A 83 14.74 -11.53 15.71
N LEU A 84 13.53 -12.09 15.67
CA LEU A 84 13.18 -13.33 16.34
C LEU A 84 13.80 -14.58 15.67
N GLY A 85 14.43 -14.42 14.51
CA GLY A 85 15.08 -15.50 13.75
C GLY A 85 14.13 -16.25 12.83
N ILE A 86 12.96 -15.67 12.52
CA ILE A 86 12.02 -16.25 11.57
C ILE A 86 12.56 -16.03 10.15
N GLU A 87 12.56 -17.09 9.35
CA GLU A 87 12.98 -17.03 7.95
C GLU A 87 11.97 -16.21 7.14
N LEU A 88 12.43 -15.08 6.57
CA LEU A 88 11.57 -14.13 5.86
C LEU A 88 11.28 -14.51 4.41
N LEU A 89 12.07 -15.41 3.82
CA LEU A 89 11.94 -15.74 2.39
C LEU A 89 10.54 -16.21 2.00
N PRO A 90 9.88 -17.13 2.74
CA PRO A 90 8.51 -17.55 2.43
C PRO A 90 7.50 -16.39 2.57
N LEU A 91 7.71 -15.52 3.57
CA LEU A 91 6.84 -14.36 3.81
C LEU A 91 6.95 -13.34 2.67
N ILE A 92 8.18 -13.01 2.26
CA ILE A 92 8.45 -12.09 1.14
C ILE A 92 7.89 -12.65 -0.17
N ALA A 93 8.07 -13.95 -0.41
CA ALA A 93 7.51 -14.62 -1.58
C ALA A 93 5.97 -14.53 -1.59
N GLY A 94 5.32 -14.80 -0.46
CA GLY A 94 3.86 -14.67 -0.33
C GLY A 94 3.36 -13.24 -0.55
N LEU A 95 4.05 -12.25 0.02
CA LEU A 95 3.74 -10.83 -0.20
C LEU A 95 3.97 -10.41 -1.66
N GLY A 96 4.99 -10.97 -2.32
CA GLY A 96 5.25 -10.75 -3.74
C GLY A 96 4.10 -11.25 -4.62
N VAL A 97 3.61 -12.46 -4.36
CA VAL A 97 2.45 -13.03 -5.08
C VAL A 97 1.18 -12.21 -4.82
N ALA A 98 0.92 -11.84 -3.56
CA ALA A 98 -0.22 -11.00 -3.22
C ALA A 98 -0.13 -9.62 -3.89
N GLY A 99 1.06 -9.00 -3.89
CA GLY A 99 1.31 -7.72 -4.57
C GLY A 99 1.11 -7.80 -6.09
N ALA A 100 1.56 -8.89 -6.72
CA ALA A 100 1.32 -9.13 -8.13
C ALA A 100 -0.17 -9.29 -8.43
N GLY A 101 -0.93 -10.00 -7.57
CA GLY A 101 -2.38 -10.10 -7.70
C GLY A 101 -3.09 -8.75 -7.64
N VAL A 102 -2.70 -7.89 -6.69
CA VAL A 102 -3.22 -6.51 -6.59
C VAL A 102 -2.85 -5.69 -7.82
N ALA A 103 -1.60 -5.78 -8.30
CA ALA A 103 -1.14 -5.05 -9.50
C ALA A 103 -1.94 -5.45 -10.74
N LEU A 104 -2.21 -6.75 -10.93
CA LEU A 104 -3.03 -7.25 -12.02
C LEU A 104 -4.48 -6.76 -11.90
N ALA A 105 -5.06 -6.78 -10.69
CA ALA A 105 -6.41 -6.27 -10.46
C ALA A 105 -6.52 -4.76 -10.76
N MET A 106 -5.45 -3.99 -10.54
CA MET A 106 -5.40 -2.55 -10.78
C MET A 106 -4.90 -2.17 -12.19
N GLN A 107 -4.57 -3.12 -13.04
CA GLN A 107 -3.95 -2.89 -14.35
C GLN A 107 -4.74 -1.90 -15.22
N GLY A 108 -6.08 -2.02 -15.23
CA GLY A 108 -6.94 -1.10 -16.00
C GLY A 108 -6.87 0.35 -15.50
N ILE A 109 -6.89 0.53 -14.18
CA ILE A 109 -6.82 1.84 -13.52
C ILE A 109 -5.46 2.49 -13.80
N LEU A 110 -4.37 1.74 -13.62
CA LEU A 110 -3.00 2.22 -13.87
C LEU A 110 -2.78 2.53 -15.36
N GLY A 111 -3.37 1.75 -16.27
CA GLY A 111 -3.32 2.01 -17.70
C GLY A 111 -4.00 3.32 -18.07
N ASN A 112 -5.19 3.60 -17.53
CA ASN A 112 -5.88 4.88 -17.76
C ASN A 112 -5.11 6.05 -17.17
N LEU A 113 -4.53 5.90 -15.99
CA LEU A 113 -3.69 6.93 -15.37
C LEU A 113 -2.47 7.26 -16.23
N ALA A 114 -1.74 6.24 -16.70
CA ALA A 114 -0.56 6.43 -17.55
C ALA A 114 -0.93 7.12 -18.88
N ALA A 115 -2.02 6.68 -19.52
CA ALA A 115 -2.52 7.29 -20.75
C ALA A 115 -2.98 8.74 -20.51
N GLY A 116 -3.72 9.02 -19.43
CA GLY A 116 -4.16 10.36 -19.08
C GLY A 116 -2.99 11.32 -18.82
N LEU A 117 -1.99 10.87 -18.07
CA LEU A 117 -0.75 11.66 -17.89
C LEU A 117 -0.07 11.95 -19.22
N THR A 118 0.04 10.94 -20.09
CA THR A 118 0.62 11.14 -21.43
C THR A 118 -0.15 12.19 -22.22
N ILE A 119 -1.48 12.12 -22.26
CA ILE A 119 -2.34 13.09 -22.96
C ILE A 119 -2.10 14.51 -22.40
N ILE A 120 -2.10 14.67 -21.06
CA ILE A 120 -1.94 15.97 -20.41
C ILE A 120 -0.55 16.59 -20.68
N PHE A 121 0.51 15.77 -20.72
CA PHE A 121 1.88 16.25 -20.97
C PHE A 121 2.18 16.48 -22.45
N THR A 122 1.80 15.54 -23.32
CA THR A 122 2.12 15.63 -24.76
C THR A 122 1.11 16.45 -25.54
N ARG A 123 -0.10 16.63 -25.00
CA ARG A 123 -1.21 17.41 -25.59
C ARG A 123 -1.47 17.08 -27.06
N PRO A 124 -1.67 15.81 -27.43
CA PRO A 124 -1.99 15.44 -28.80
C PRO A 124 -3.33 16.04 -29.26
N PHE A 125 -4.20 16.38 -28.34
CA PHE A 125 -5.46 17.13 -28.47
C PHE A 125 -5.72 17.91 -27.18
N GLN A 126 -6.58 18.92 -27.25
CA GLN A 126 -6.89 19.82 -26.14
C GLN A 126 -8.38 19.98 -25.94
N VAL A 127 -8.80 20.51 -24.79
CA VAL A 127 -10.19 20.90 -24.54
C VAL A 127 -10.62 21.94 -25.58
N GLY A 128 -11.76 21.68 -26.23
CA GLY A 128 -12.29 22.45 -27.34
C GLY A 128 -11.99 21.87 -28.74
N ASP A 129 -11.07 20.91 -28.86
CA ASP A 129 -10.83 20.22 -30.12
C ASP A 129 -11.99 19.27 -30.45
N TYR A 130 -12.33 19.16 -31.76
CA TYR A 130 -13.29 18.18 -32.23
C TYR A 130 -12.55 16.93 -32.71
N ILE A 131 -12.82 15.80 -32.09
CA ILE A 131 -12.13 14.55 -32.39
C ILE A 131 -13.10 13.40 -32.64
N SER A 132 -12.62 12.36 -33.34
CA SER A 132 -13.29 11.08 -33.48
C SER A 132 -12.45 9.97 -32.88
N ILE A 133 -12.96 9.32 -31.84
CA ILE A 133 -12.28 8.27 -31.07
C ILE A 133 -13.26 7.15 -30.75
N VAL A 134 -12.84 5.90 -30.98
CA VAL A 134 -13.62 4.67 -30.63
C VAL A 134 -15.05 4.67 -31.24
N GLY A 135 -15.23 5.34 -32.37
CA GLY A 135 -16.55 5.45 -33.03
C GLY A 135 -17.46 6.56 -32.47
N GLU A 136 -17.00 7.32 -31.54
CA GLU A 136 -17.67 8.51 -31.01
C GLU A 136 -17.01 9.78 -31.56
N GLU A 137 -17.80 10.78 -31.89
CA GLU A 137 -17.32 12.05 -32.44
C GLU A 137 -17.87 13.19 -31.61
N GLY A 138 -17.01 14.15 -31.25
CA GLY A 138 -17.44 15.28 -30.45
C GLY A 138 -16.33 16.24 -30.08
N GLU A 139 -16.74 17.34 -29.46
CA GLU A 139 -15.83 18.32 -28.88
C GLU A 139 -15.36 17.84 -27.50
N ILE A 140 -14.07 17.97 -27.22
CA ILE A 140 -13.51 17.62 -25.90
C ILE A 140 -13.96 18.66 -24.89
N LEU A 141 -14.74 18.23 -23.92
CA LEU A 141 -15.22 19.08 -22.82
C LEU A 141 -14.27 19.08 -21.62
N ASP A 142 -13.64 17.92 -21.33
CA ASP A 142 -12.73 17.76 -20.20
C ASP A 142 -11.74 16.62 -20.42
N ILE A 143 -10.52 16.76 -19.89
CA ILE A 143 -9.48 15.74 -19.87
C ILE A 143 -9.03 15.51 -18.44
N SER A 144 -9.43 14.36 -17.89
CA SER A 144 -9.03 13.93 -16.56
C SER A 144 -7.93 12.87 -16.58
N LEU A 145 -7.42 12.50 -15.40
CA LEU A 145 -6.38 11.47 -15.29
C LEU A 145 -6.83 10.08 -15.77
N PHE A 146 -8.13 9.77 -15.74
CA PHE A 146 -8.64 8.44 -16.04
C PHE A 146 -9.53 8.38 -17.29
N SER A 147 -10.07 9.52 -17.70
CA SER A 147 -11.04 9.61 -18.79
C SER A 147 -11.01 10.96 -19.48
N THR A 148 -11.43 10.98 -20.73
CA THR A 148 -11.72 12.17 -21.54
C THR A 148 -13.22 12.25 -21.76
N VAL A 149 -13.82 13.45 -21.64
CA VAL A 149 -15.24 13.68 -21.83
C VAL A 149 -15.46 14.36 -23.18
N LEU A 150 -16.27 13.74 -24.05
CA LEU A 150 -16.70 14.31 -25.31
C LEU A 150 -18.14 14.83 -25.18
N GLY A 151 -18.41 15.96 -25.82
CA GLY A 151 -19.74 16.52 -26.00
C GLY A 151 -20.20 16.36 -27.45
N HIS A 152 -21.36 15.72 -27.63
CA HIS A 152 -22.00 15.58 -28.92
C HIS A 152 -22.86 16.82 -29.27
N PRO A 153 -23.18 17.01 -30.56
CA PRO A 153 -24.05 18.11 -31.01
C PRO A 153 -25.47 18.09 -30.42
N ASP A 154 -25.98 16.92 -30.02
CA ASP A 154 -27.26 16.76 -29.29
C ASP A 154 -27.23 17.09 -27.81
N ARG A 155 -26.07 17.60 -27.34
CA ARG A 155 -25.76 17.92 -25.91
C ARG A 155 -25.60 16.69 -25.01
N SER A 156 -25.53 15.47 -25.55
CA SER A 156 -25.13 14.31 -24.78
C SER A 156 -23.65 14.36 -24.46
N ARG A 157 -23.24 13.67 -23.39
CA ARG A 157 -21.84 13.57 -22.98
C ARG A 157 -21.42 12.12 -22.92
N VAL A 158 -20.30 11.83 -23.53
CA VAL A 158 -19.69 10.50 -23.49
C VAL A 158 -18.38 10.57 -22.72
N VAL A 159 -18.20 9.65 -21.78
CA VAL A 159 -16.99 9.52 -20.99
C VAL A 159 -16.19 8.35 -21.53
N ILE A 160 -15.03 8.63 -22.10
CA ILE A 160 -14.15 7.62 -22.71
C ILE A 160 -12.95 7.42 -21.79
N PRO A 161 -12.65 6.17 -21.35
CA PRO A 161 -11.41 5.88 -20.64
C PRO A 161 -10.19 6.26 -21.49
N ASN A 162 -9.12 6.77 -20.87
CA ASN A 162 -7.95 7.26 -21.60
C ASN A 162 -7.12 6.16 -22.28
N ARG A 163 -7.30 4.89 -21.87
CA ARG A 163 -6.64 3.70 -22.42
C ARG A 163 -7.49 3.00 -23.47
#